data_0dc7ed4e520ee6eef4a64764d26f7449
#
_entry.id   0dc7ed4e520ee6eef4a64764d26f7449
#
_cell.length_a   1.000
_cell.length_b   1.000
_cell.length_c   1.000
_cell.angle_alpha   90.00
_cell.angle_beta   90.00
_cell.angle_gamma   90.00
#
_symmetry.space_group_name_H-M   'P 1'
#
loop_
_entity.id
_entity.type
_entity.pdbx_description
1 polymer ?
#
loop_
_entity_poly.entity_id
_entity_poly.type
_entity_poly.pdbx_seq_one_letter_code
_entity_poly.pdbx_strand_id
1 'polypeptide(L)'
;YTEFNGDISPFVEYGKDNVIAVKVDSTERAEIPPFGGVVDYLVYGGIYREVYLYVHDGVYCKNLRLTPVDVLTAPKLDVEAVLSDDMSGIPVKIELTAADGSRVAGSDVIASGNKVHALLECGGVKLWDTENPNLYTVTVTFGTEKVVGKTGFRTCEFRKDGFYLNGKLLKIRGLNRHQSYPYVGYA
;
A
#
# COMPACT_ATOMS: atom_id res chain seq x y z
N TYR A 1 -3.29 -0.41 16.73
CA TYR A 1 -2.99 -1.53 15.82
C TYR A 1 -2.87 -1.09 14.36
N THR A 2 -3.46 0.03 13.99
CA THR A 2 -3.38 0.56 12.63
C THR A 2 -2.37 1.69 12.57
N GLU A 3 -1.73 1.83 11.41
CA GLU A 3 -0.90 3.00 11.09
C GLU A 3 -1.74 4.29 11.20
N PHE A 4 -1.13 5.33 11.69
CA PHE A 4 -1.69 6.69 11.68
C PHE A 4 -0.59 7.68 11.30
N ASN A 5 -0.99 8.77 10.67
CA ASN A 5 -0.12 9.86 10.26
C ASN A 5 -0.73 11.20 10.67
N GLY A 6 0.13 12.17 10.88
CA GLY A 6 -0.26 13.53 11.18
C GLY A 6 0.66 14.52 10.46
N ASP A 7 0.07 15.56 9.94
CA ASP A 7 0.83 16.69 9.38
C ASP A 7 1.31 17.58 10.54
N ILE A 8 2.63 17.66 10.68
CA ILE A 8 3.29 18.47 11.70
C ILE A 8 3.82 19.79 11.14
N SER A 9 3.69 20.03 9.83
CA SER A 9 4.22 21.23 9.15
C SER A 9 3.84 22.55 9.83
N PRO A 10 2.60 22.74 10.35
CA PRO A 10 2.23 23.99 11.02
C PRO A 10 2.94 24.24 12.34
N PHE A 11 3.59 23.22 12.92
CA PHE A 11 4.21 23.28 14.25
C PHE A 11 5.73 23.21 14.22
N VAL A 12 6.32 22.92 13.03
CA VAL A 12 7.77 22.79 12.89
C VAL A 12 8.45 24.15 12.82
N GLU A 13 9.48 24.34 13.64
CA GLU A 13 10.38 25.49 13.57
C GLU A 13 11.68 25.08 12.85
N TYR A 14 11.86 25.53 11.62
CA TYR A 14 13.05 25.20 10.82
C TYR A 14 14.33 25.75 11.44
N GLY A 15 15.39 24.95 11.41
CA GLY A 15 16.70 25.33 11.96
C GLY A 15 16.79 25.27 13.49
N LYS A 16 15.78 24.71 14.16
CA LYS A 16 15.74 24.51 15.63
C LYS A 16 15.43 23.05 15.97
N ASP A 17 15.67 22.71 17.21
CA ASP A 17 15.22 21.42 17.76
C ASP A 17 13.69 21.44 17.91
N ASN A 18 13.04 20.38 17.40
CA ASN A 18 11.62 20.17 17.51
C ASN A 18 11.37 18.92 18.37
N VAL A 19 10.45 18.99 19.31
CA VAL A 19 10.13 17.89 20.22
C VAL A 19 8.74 17.35 19.90
N ILE A 20 8.65 16.05 19.65
CA ILE A 20 7.39 15.35 19.43
C ILE A 20 7.10 14.52 20.70
N ALA A 21 5.95 14.77 21.34
CA ALA A 21 5.47 13.98 22.46
C ALA A 21 4.37 13.01 21.99
N VAL A 22 4.56 11.72 22.23
CA VAL A 22 3.57 10.69 21.88
C VAL A 22 3.02 10.06 23.15
N LYS A 23 1.71 10.20 23.38
CA LYS A 23 1.01 9.49 24.44
C LYS A 23 0.47 8.16 23.94
N VAL A 24 0.92 7.07 24.54
CA VAL A 24 0.41 5.73 24.28
C VAL A 24 -0.41 5.26 25.47
N ASP A 25 -1.65 4.86 25.23
CA ASP A 25 -2.54 4.26 26.23
C ASP A 25 -2.83 2.81 25.80
N SER A 26 -2.27 1.86 26.53
CA SER A 26 -2.42 0.41 26.29
C SER A 26 -3.41 -0.25 27.26
N THR A 27 -4.25 0.54 27.94
CA THR A 27 -5.31 0.01 28.78
C THR A 27 -6.27 -0.85 27.95
N GLU A 28 -6.55 -2.05 28.43
CA GLU A 28 -7.52 -2.93 27.77
C GLU A 28 -8.94 -2.34 27.85
N ARG A 29 -9.65 -2.41 26.74
CA ARG A 29 -11.01 -1.92 26.59
C ARG A 29 -11.87 -2.92 25.84
N ALA A 30 -13.15 -3.01 26.21
CA ALA A 30 -14.08 -3.96 25.60
C ALA A 30 -14.34 -3.71 24.09
N GLU A 31 -14.18 -2.46 23.65
CA GLU A 31 -14.38 -2.03 22.26
C GLU A 31 -13.12 -2.12 21.37
N ILE A 32 -11.96 -2.44 21.97
CA ILE A 32 -10.68 -2.54 21.25
C ILE A 32 -10.13 -3.97 21.39
N PRO A 33 -9.70 -4.62 20.29
CA PRO A 33 -9.08 -5.94 20.40
C PRO A 33 -7.89 -5.95 21.40
N PRO A 34 -7.79 -6.95 22.26
CA PRO A 34 -8.53 -8.21 22.34
C PRO A 34 -9.88 -8.17 23.08
N PHE A 35 -10.54 -7.02 23.15
CA PHE A 35 -11.89 -6.81 23.71
C PHE A 35 -12.03 -7.12 25.22
N GLY A 36 -10.97 -6.96 26.00
CA GLY A 36 -10.95 -7.24 27.44
C GLY A 36 -11.13 -8.71 27.79
N GLY A 37 -11.10 -9.60 26.81
CA GLY A 37 -11.21 -11.05 27.00
C GLY A 37 -9.89 -11.68 27.38
N VAL A 38 -9.97 -12.92 27.94
CA VAL A 38 -8.79 -13.75 28.15
C VAL A 38 -8.28 -14.25 26.80
N VAL A 39 -7.01 -13.95 26.50
CA VAL A 39 -6.30 -14.45 25.31
C VAL A 39 -5.09 -15.27 25.72
N ASP A 40 -4.68 -16.21 24.90
CA ASP A 40 -3.58 -17.14 25.14
C ASP A 40 -2.22 -16.64 24.59
N TYR A 41 -2.10 -15.35 24.33
CA TYR A 41 -0.88 -14.71 23.87
C TYR A 41 -0.63 -13.39 24.62
N LEU A 42 0.63 -12.94 24.61
CA LEU A 42 1.00 -11.68 25.25
C LEU A 42 0.57 -10.50 24.37
N VAL A 43 -0.08 -9.52 25.00
CA VAL A 43 -0.44 -8.26 24.36
C VAL A 43 0.55 -7.19 24.82
N TYR A 44 1.36 -6.71 23.88
CA TYR A 44 2.35 -5.69 24.15
C TYR A 44 1.78 -4.30 23.89
N GLY A 45 2.06 -3.38 24.79
CA GLY A 45 1.78 -1.96 24.60
C GLY A 45 3.01 -1.20 24.09
N GLY A 46 2.80 0.06 23.74
CA GLY A 46 3.88 0.93 23.30
C GLY A 46 4.00 1.04 21.77
N ILE A 47 5.08 1.66 21.32
CA ILE A 47 5.42 1.79 19.90
C ILE A 47 6.39 0.66 19.56
N TYR A 48 5.92 -0.35 18.85
CA TYR A 48 6.70 -1.53 18.48
C TYR A 48 6.91 -1.68 16.95
N ARG A 49 6.54 -0.67 16.20
CA ARG A 49 6.81 -0.55 14.76
C ARG A 49 7.57 0.75 14.51
N GLU A 50 8.14 0.83 13.30
CA GLU A 50 8.94 1.97 12.87
C GLU A 50 8.12 3.27 12.88
N VAL A 51 8.80 4.36 13.20
CA VAL A 51 8.27 5.72 13.11
C VAL A 51 9.05 6.45 12.01
N TYR A 52 8.33 7.03 11.07
CA TYR A 52 8.91 7.75 9.95
C TYR A 52 8.55 9.21 9.96
N LEU A 53 9.48 10.04 9.53
CA LEU A 53 9.24 11.42 9.16
C LEU A 53 9.36 11.54 7.64
N TYR A 54 8.29 11.93 6.99
CA TYR A 54 8.28 12.22 5.55
C TYR A 54 8.40 13.72 5.34
N VAL A 55 9.39 14.12 4.55
CA VAL A 55 9.60 15.53 4.19
C VAL A 55 9.36 15.67 2.69
N HIS A 56 8.49 16.60 2.31
CA HIS A 56 8.14 16.88 0.93
C HIS A 56 8.35 18.36 0.65
N ASP A 57 9.00 18.70 -0.47
CA ASP A 57 9.25 20.08 -0.87
C ASP A 57 8.07 20.70 -1.65
N GLY A 58 7.05 19.92 -1.93
CA GLY A 58 5.89 20.34 -2.71
C GLY A 58 4.73 19.35 -2.62
N VAL A 59 3.93 19.30 -3.69
CA VAL A 59 2.79 18.38 -3.77
C VAL A 59 3.29 16.94 -3.79
N TYR A 60 2.74 16.12 -2.92
CA TYR A 60 3.08 14.70 -2.79
C TYR A 60 1.86 13.80 -2.98
N CYS A 61 2.09 12.52 -3.18
CA CYS A 61 1.03 11.53 -3.29
C CYS A 61 0.61 11.03 -1.91
N LYS A 62 -0.62 11.33 -1.50
CA LYS A 62 -1.22 10.83 -0.24
C LYS A 62 -1.61 9.37 -0.32
N ASN A 63 -2.08 8.93 -1.49
CA ASN A 63 -2.54 7.56 -1.69
C ASN A 63 -2.32 7.15 -3.15
N LEU A 64 -1.77 5.95 -3.34
CA LEU A 64 -1.64 5.30 -4.64
C LEU A 64 -2.37 3.96 -4.59
N ARG A 65 -3.43 3.82 -5.37
CA ARG A 65 -4.19 2.57 -5.52
C ARG A 65 -3.92 1.96 -6.88
N LEU A 66 -3.57 0.68 -6.88
CA LEU A 66 -3.23 -0.11 -8.05
C LEU A 66 -4.14 -1.34 -8.08
N THR A 67 -5.10 -1.37 -9.00
CA THR A 67 -6.11 -2.42 -9.07
C THR A 67 -6.04 -3.14 -10.41
N PRO A 68 -5.49 -4.35 -10.50
CA PRO A 68 -5.58 -5.18 -11.69
C PRO A 68 -7.04 -5.57 -11.98
N VAL A 69 -7.47 -5.37 -13.22
CA VAL A 69 -8.82 -5.71 -13.70
C VAL A 69 -8.74 -6.57 -14.96
N ASP A 70 -9.78 -7.34 -15.24
CA ASP A 70 -9.89 -8.24 -16.39
C ASP A 70 -8.68 -9.19 -16.58
N VAL A 71 -8.05 -9.55 -15.46
CA VAL A 71 -6.71 -10.18 -15.39
C VAL A 71 -6.57 -11.42 -16.25
N LEU A 72 -7.62 -12.25 -16.36
CA LEU A 72 -7.57 -13.53 -17.08
C LEU A 72 -7.98 -13.43 -18.57
N THR A 73 -8.48 -12.29 -18.99
CA THR A 73 -9.02 -12.11 -20.35
C THR A 73 -8.27 -11.03 -21.14
N ALA A 74 -8.37 -9.80 -20.66
CA ALA A 74 -7.71 -8.62 -21.23
C ALA A 74 -7.12 -7.78 -20.10
N PRO A 75 -5.96 -8.20 -19.53
CA PRO A 75 -5.43 -7.61 -18.32
C PRO A 75 -5.20 -6.11 -18.47
N LYS A 76 -5.73 -5.37 -17.50
CA LYS A 76 -5.56 -3.93 -17.36
C LYS A 76 -5.14 -3.58 -15.94
N LEU A 77 -4.60 -2.40 -15.78
CA LEU A 77 -4.29 -1.84 -14.46
C LEU A 77 -5.01 -0.52 -14.29
N ASP A 78 -5.92 -0.48 -13.35
CA ASP A 78 -6.55 0.74 -12.87
C ASP A 78 -5.61 1.40 -11.86
N VAL A 79 -5.14 2.61 -12.19
CA VAL A 79 -4.22 3.41 -11.39
C VAL A 79 -4.94 4.65 -10.90
N GLU A 80 -5.08 4.77 -9.59
CA GLU A 80 -5.61 5.98 -8.95
C GLU A 80 -4.59 6.56 -7.97
N ALA A 81 -4.31 7.85 -8.08
CA ALA A 81 -3.51 8.56 -7.11
C ALA A 81 -4.28 9.77 -6.56
N VAL A 82 -4.12 10.00 -5.25
CA VAL A 82 -4.64 11.18 -4.56
C VAL A 82 -3.45 12.01 -4.10
N LEU A 83 -3.37 13.24 -4.59
CA LEU A 83 -2.30 14.18 -4.29
C LEU A 83 -2.64 15.04 -3.07
N SER A 84 -1.63 15.68 -2.47
CA SER A 84 -1.80 16.55 -1.30
C SER A 84 -2.57 17.82 -1.62
N ASP A 85 -2.40 18.34 -2.83
CA ASP A 85 -2.98 19.59 -3.30
C ASP A 85 -3.55 19.49 -4.71
N ASP A 86 -4.23 20.55 -5.15
CA ASP A 86 -4.78 20.66 -6.49
C ASP A 86 -3.64 20.79 -7.53
N MET A 87 -3.65 19.87 -8.49
CA MET A 87 -2.73 19.81 -9.62
C MET A 87 -3.47 19.87 -10.96
N SER A 88 -4.66 20.48 -10.97
CA SER A 88 -5.49 20.59 -12.19
C SER A 88 -4.69 21.09 -13.39
N GLY A 89 -4.80 20.38 -14.50
CA GLY A 89 -4.11 20.75 -15.75
C GLY A 89 -2.65 20.31 -15.83
N ILE A 90 -2.08 19.76 -14.76
CA ILE A 90 -0.68 19.30 -14.78
C ILE A 90 -0.59 17.91 -15.42
N PRO A 91 0.35 17.71 -16.35
CA PRO A 91 0.59 16.38 -16.94
C PRO A 91 1.21 15.43 -15.91
N VAL A 92 0.70 14.22 -15.91
CA VAL A 92 1.16 13.11 -15.07
C VAL A 92 1.52 11.93 -15.94
N LYS A 93 2.74 11.46 -15.83
CA LYS A 93 3.24 10.28 -16.53
C LYS A 93 3.10 9.05 -15.65
N ILE A 94 2.51 8.00 -16.20
CA ILE A 94 2.34 6.72 -15.52
C ILE A 94 3.03 5.63 -16.34
N GLU A 95 3.91 4.86 -15.71
CA GLU A 95 4.65 3.78 -16.36
C GLU A 95 4.55 2.51 -15.53
N LEU A 96 4.29 1.39 -16.21
CA LEU A 96 4.33 0.04 -15.65
C LEU A 96 5.54 -0.68 -16.23
N THR A 97 6.42 -1.18 -15.36
CA THR A 97 7.63 -1.90 -15.75
C THR A 97 7.68 -3.29 -15.11
N ALA A 98 8.24 -4.26 -15.83
CA ALA A 98 8.54 -5.58 -15.30
C ALA A 98 9.78 -5.57 -14.40
N ALA A 99 10.06 -6.71 -13.76
CA ALA A 99 11.19 -6.85 -12.84
C ALA A 99 12.57 -6.65 -13.49
N ASP A 100 12.66 -6.90 -14.80
CA ASP A 100 13.88 -6.67 -15.60
C ASP A 100 14.04 -5.22 -16.10
N GLY A 101 13.10 -4.33 -15.70
CA GLY A 101 13.06 -2.93 -16.09
C GLY A 101 12.41 -2.67 -17.46
N SER A 102 11.98 -3.70 -18.18
CA SER A 102 11.28 -3.50 -19.45
C SER A 102 9.92 -2.83 -19.25
N ARG A 103 9.59 -1.87 -20.13
CA ARG A 103 8.29 -1.19 -20.09
C ARG A 103 7.20 -2.12 -20.62
N VAL A 104 6.14 -2.27 -19.82
CA VAL A 104 4.96 -3.08 -20.14
C VAL A 104 3.83 -2.21 -20.70
N ALA A 105 3.53 -1.12 -20.00
CA ALA A 105 2.46 -0.20 -20.35
C ALA A 105 2.76 1.21 -19.83
N GLY A 106 1.97 2.18 -20.24
CA GLY A 106 2.04 3.53 -19.69
C GLY A 106 1.04 4.46 -20.34
N SER A 107 0.77 5.55 -19.67
CA SER A 107 -0.14 6.60 -20.12
C SER A 107 0.34 7.95 -19.62
N ASP A 108 0.09 8.97 -20.41
CA ASP A 108 0.20 10.36 -20.00
C ASP A 108 -1.23 10.89 -19.81
N VAL A 109 -1.54 11.39 -18.62
CA VAL A 109 -2.87 11.92 -18.25
C VAL A 109 -2.73 13.31 -17.65
N ILE A 110 -3.84 14.01 -17.57
CA ILE A 110 -3.90 15.32 -16.90
C ILE A 110 -4.58 15.14 -15.55
N ALA A 111 -3.98 15.69 -14.50
CA ALA A 111 -4.58 15.69 -13.19
C ALA A 111 -5.87 16.50 -13.16
N SER A 112 -6.87 16.00 -12.43
CA SER A 112 -8.15 16.66 -12.21
C SER A 112 -8.34 16.94 -10.72
N GLY A 113 -8.21 18.19 -10.33
CA GLY A 113 -8.08 18.53 -8.92
C GLY A 113 -6.84 17.89 -8.32
N ASN A 114 -7.00 17.25 -7.20
CA ASN A 114 -5.97 16.45 -6.55
C ASN A 114 -6.01 14.96 -6.92
N LYS A 115 -6.67 14.60 -8.03
CA LYS A 115 -6.84 13.19 -8.44
C LYS A 115 -6.17 12.93 -9.77
N VAL A 116 -5.55 11.77 -9.85
CA VAL A 116 -4.99 11.19 -11.07
C VAL A 116 -5.63 9.83 -11.29
N HIS A 117 -6.12 9.56 -12.49
CA HIS A 117 -6.70 8.28 -12.86
C HIS A 117 -6.25 7.87 -14.26
N ALA A 118 -5.88 6.61 -14.41
CA ALA A 118 -5.57 6.01 -15.68
C ALA A 118 -5.92 4.52 -15.70
N LEU A 119 -6.40 4.04 -16.83
CA LEU A 119 -6.58 2.61 -17.10
C LEU A 119 -5.53 2.18 -18.13
N LEU A 120 -4.56 1.37 -17.72
CA LEU A 120 -3.49 0.90 -18.58
C LEU A 120 -3.85 -0.45 -19.19
N GLU A 121 -3.74 -0.59 -20.50
CA GLU A 121 -3.82 -1.89 -21.19
C GLU A 121 -2.50 -2.65 -20.99
N CYS A 122 -2.57 -3.83 -20.37
CA CYS A 122 -1.40 -4.57 -19.90
C CYS A 122 -1.26 -5.94 -20.59
N GLY A 123 -1.24 -5.94 -21.91
CA GLY A 123 -1.09 -7.17 -22.69
C GLY A 123 0.23 -7.89 -22.39
N GLY A 124 0.18 -9.22 -22.31
CA GLY A 124 1.38 -10.05 -22.14
C GLY A 124 1.97 -10.11 -20.73
N VAL A 125 1.29 -9.56 -19.71
CA VAL A 125 1.72 -9.69 -18.32
C VAL A 125 1.70 -11.13 -17.84
N LYS A 126 2.68 -11.51 -17.04
CA LYS A 126 2.71 -12.79 -16.34
C LYS A 126 1.91 -12.67 -15.07
N LEU A 127 1.05 -13.67 -14.80
CA LEU A 127 0.27 -13.70 -13.59
C LEU A 127 1.16 -13.88 -12.36
N TRP A 128 0.71 -13.30 -11.26
CA TRP A 128 1.26 -13.61 -9.96
C TRP A 128 0.60 -14.87 -9.43
N ASP A 129 1.38 -15.85 -9.02
CA ASP A 129 0.92 -17.03 -8.29
C ASP A 129 1.92 -17.40 -7.19
N THR A 130 1.63 -18.47 -6.43
CA THR A 130 2.45 -18.91 -5.29
C THR A 130 3.80 -19.48 -5.68
N GLU A 131 3.93 -19.98 -6.91
CA GLU A 131 5.18 -20.54 -7.46
C GLU A 131 5.98 -19.45 -8.21
N ASN A 132 5.24 -18.52 -8.86
CA ASN A 132 5.80 -17.45 -9.68
C ASN A 132 5.22 -16.10 -9.22
N PRO A 133 5.76 -15.50 -8.16
CA PRO A 133 5.25 -14.24 -7.61
C PRO A 133 5.67 -13.03 -8.45
N ASN A 134 5.23 -13.00 -9.74
CA ASN A 134 5.56 -11.93 -10.66
C ASN A 134 5.00 -10.59 -10.20
N LEU A 135 5.89 -9.63 -9.94
CA LEU A 135 5.54 -8.28 -9.55
C LEU A 135 5.99 -7.28 -10.60
N TYR A 136 5.20 -6.24 -10.75
CA TYR A 136 5.43 -5.10 -11.63
C TYR A 136 5.55 -3.83 -10.81
N THR A 137 6.37 -2.90 -11.27
CA THR A 137 6.56 -1.60 -10.65
C THR A 137 5.76 -0.56 -11.43
N VAL A 138 4.93 0.20 -10.72
CA VAL A 138 4.23 1.36 -11.25
C VAL A 138 4.94 2.61 -10.77
N THR A 139 5.26 3.48 -11.71
CA THR A 139 5.82 4.80 -11.43
C THR A 139 4.84 5.85 -11.90
N VAL A 140 4.44 6.73 -10.99
CA VAL A 140 3.63 7.94 -11.29
C VAL A 140 4.49 9.16 -11.06
N THR A 141 4.69 9.95 -12.11
CA THR A 141 5.53 11.16 -12.10
C THR A 141 4.66 12.39 -12.37
N PHE A 142 4.75 13.39 -11.50
CA PHE A 142 4.02 14.65 -11.61
C PHE A 142 4.91 15.79 -11.11
N GLY A 143 5.06 16.84 -11.91
CA GLY A 143 6.05 17.90 -11.64
C GLY A 143 7.44 17.32 -11.45
N THR A 144 8.07 17.58 -10.30
CA THR A 144 9.37 17.03 -9.91
C THR A 144 9.25 15.75 -9.06
N GLU A 145 8.03 15.41 -8.65
CA GLU A 145 7.77 14.30 -7.73
C GLU A 145 7.53 12.99 -8.45
N LYS A 146 7.83 11.91 -7.74
CA LYS A 146 7.72 10.55 -8.24
C LYS A 146 7.26 9.63 -7.12
N VAL A 147 6.16 8.93 -7.34
CA VAL A 147 5.70 7.87 -6.44
C VAL A 147 5.80 6.52 -7.12
N VAL A 148 6.20 5.52 -6.36
CA VAL A 148 6.43 4.16 -6.84
C VAL A 148 5.58 3.18 -6.04
N GLY A 149 4.84 2.32 -6.73
CA GLY A 149 4.09 1.22 -6.16
C GLY A 149 4.43 -0.11 -6.83
N LYS A 150 4.06 -1.21 -6.20
CA LYS A 150 4.18 -2.55 -6.78
C LYS A 150 2.83 -3.22 -6.87
N THR A 151 2.59 -3.98 -7.93
CA THR A 151 1.38 -4.77 -8.13
C THR A 151 1.69 -6.12 -8.78
N GLY A 152 0.78 -7.08 -8.59
CA GLY A 152 0.82 -8.38 -9.26
C GLY A 152 -0.54 -8.70 -9.85
N PHE A 153 -0.57 -9.19 -11.09
CA PHE A 153 -1.81 -9.52 -11.79
C PHE A 153 -2.30 -10.88 -11.32
N ARG A 154 -3.38 -10.89 -10.54
CA ARG A 154 -4.03 -12.11 -10.04
C ARG A 154 -5.51 -11.90 -9.79
N THR A 155 -6.26 -12.98 -9.83
CA THR A 155 -7.65 -13.04 -9.34
C THR A 155 -7.73 -13.93 -8.12
N CYS A 156 -8.56 -13.55 -7.15
CA CYS A 156 -8.84 -14.33 -5.94
C CYS A 156 -10.35 -14.45 -5.80
N GLU A 157 -10.86 -15.67 -5.70
CA GLU A 157 -12.29 -15.93 -5.58
C GLU A 157 -12.55 -16.95 -4.49
N PHE A 158 -13.55 -16.67 -3.65
CA PHE A 158 -14.11 -17.68 -2.72
C PHE A 158 -15.38 -18.24 -3.33
N ARG A 159 -15.39 -19.55 -3.59
CA ARG A 159 -16.52 -20.29 -4.11
C ARG A 159 -16.99 -21.31 -3.08
N LYS A 160 -18.14 -21.97 -3.33
CA LYS A 160 -18.70 -22.98 -2.41
C LYS A 160 -17.75 -24.15 -2.16
N ASP A 161 -16.93 -24.49 -3.12
CA ASP A 161 -16.02 -25.64 -3.12
C ASP A 161 -14.57 -25.27 -2.78
N GLY A 162 -14.27 -23.97 -2.56
CA GLY A 162 -12.96 -23.55 -2.09
C GLY A 162 -12.49 -22.18 -2.57
N PHE A 163 -11.20 -21.95 -2.35
CA PHE A 163 -10.51 -20.75 -2.77
C PHE A 163 -9.84 -20.95 -4.14
N TYR A 164 -10.05 -19.99 -5.04
CA TYR A 164 -9.50 -20.02 -6.38
C TYR A 164 -8.51 -18.87 -6.58
N LEU A 165 -7.32 -19.20 -7.04
CA LEU A 165 -6.31 -18.26 -7.49
C LEU A 165 -6.16 -18.39 -9.00
N ASN A 166 -6.34 -17.29 -9.73
CA ASN A 166 -6.28 -17.27 -11.21
C ASN A 166 -7.18 -18.34 -11.85
N GLY A 167 -8.38 -18.52 -11.32
CA GLY A 167 -9.34 -19.50 -11.81
C GLY A 167 -9.02 -20.96 -11.46
N LYS A 168 -7.92 -21.25 -10.75
CA LYS A 168 -7.53 -22.59 -10.32
C LYS A 168 -7.80 -22.79 -8.84
N LEU A 169 -8.38 -23.94 -8.48
CA LEU A 169 -8.61 -24.31 -7.07
C LEU A 169 -7.25 -24.38 -6.34
N LEU A 170 -7.12 -23.61 -5.27
CA LEU A 170 -5.95 -23.62 -4.40
C LEU A 170 -6.33 -24.08 -3.00
N LYS A 171 -5.75 -25.19 -2.56
CA LYS A 171 -5.87 -25.66 -1.18
C LYS A 171 -4.95 -24.85 -0.28
N ILE A 172 -5.53 -23.96 0.53
CA ILE A 172 -4.78 -23.19 1.51
C ILE A 172 -4.31 -24.14 2.62
N ARG A 173 -3.01 -24.10 2.90
CA ARG A 173 -2.40 -24.80 4.04
C ARG A 173 -1.88 -23.73 5.00
N GLY A 174 -2.38 -23.72 6.21
CA GLY A 174 -2.06 -22.70 7.19
C GLY A 174 -1.88 -23.28 8.58
N LEU A 175 -1.17 -22.56 9.41
CA LEU A 175 -0.97 -22.81 10.83
C LEU A 175 -1.28 -21.55 11.61
N ASN A 176 -1.84 -21.71 12.80
CA ASN A 176 -1.94 -20.63 13.76
C ASN A 176 -0.60 -20.48 14.47
N ARG A 177 -0.05 -19.29 14.44
CA ARG A 177 1.24 -18.98 15.09
C ARG A 177 1.17 -17.64 15.78
N HIS A 178 1.46 -17.62 17.06
CA HIS A 178 1.79 -16.41 17.81
C HIS A 178 3.31 -16.32 17.90
N GLN A 179 3.87 -15.30 17.29
CA GLN A 179 5.32 -15.08 17.28
C GLN A 179 5.65 -13.89 18.15
N SER A 180 6.43 -14.15 19.17
CA SER A 180 7.02 -13.12 20.02
C SER A 180 8.46 -13.50 20.34
N TYR A 181 9.30 -12.48 20.55
CA TYR A 181 10.70 -12.65 20.91
C TYR A 181 10.96 -12.07 22.30
N PRO A 182 11.91 -12.64 23.06
CA PRO A 182 12.36 -12.03 24.30
C PRO A 182 12.80 -10.57 24.07
N TYR A 183 12.43 -9.69 24.98
CA TYR A 183 12.73 -8.25 25.04
C TYR A 183 12.04 -7.36 24.00
N VAL A 184 11.86 -7.85 22.77
CA VAL A 184 11.32 -7.04 21.66
C VAL A 184 9.85 -7.30 21.35
N GLY A 185 9.24 -8.33 21.95
CA GLY A 185 7.83 -8.65 21.75
C GLY A 185 7.54 -9.03 20.29
N TYR A 186 6.74 -8.24 19.61
CA TYR A 186 6.38 -8.41 18.19
C TYR A 186 7.33 -7.69 17.22
N ALA A 187 8.22 -6.86 17.73
CA ALA A 187 9.11 -6.02 16.91
C ALA A 187 10.19 -6.83 16.20
#